data_aed50916592948062ebbc21849393435
#
_entry.id   aed50916592948062ebbc21849393435
#
_cell.length_a   1.000
_cell.length_b   1.000
_cell.length_c   1.000
_cell.angle_alpha   90.00
_cell.angle_beta   90.00
_cell.angle_gamma   90.00
#
_symmetry.space_group_name_H-M   'P 1'
#
loop_
_entity.id
_entity.type
_entity.pdbx_description
1 polymer ?
#
loop_
_entity_poly.entity_id
_entity_poly.type
_entity_poly.pdbx_seq_one_letter_code
_entity_poly.pdbx_strand_id
1 'polypeptide(L)'
;MKLDKKLRAQLERDLSLGAPFIKGSNRPVKNCWHFSSDGNYAFSIFESTADFKAAMNRLALLSLRYQVVILAFCLMDNHVHFVLYGMKEDCERFTKEFLNLTAHYNSRKHGSGEGTGNIPVSHQTIDDEEYLMNAICYDLRNPPVNGLKYTYYDYPWSSGPLHFRSQGTWTSPVWTGIREDCPSAVLEYFGIKHVRNIGAKELKGILESDRKLPEDWLIQDDMVLPSSFIPSDVVEKLFRSYRAFNYLVGRNKEKEMDEAMGLWTSLNLQDTEMRQHRDAEMRSLYGTDSIRSLSLPQRIEVGKSLRRKYMTSRKQIARIVRIPLEEVEKAIR
;
A
#
# COMPACT_ATOMS: atom_id res chain seq x y z
N MET A 1 19.15 -8.39 -10.80
CA MET A 1 19.76 -8.83 -9.54
C MET A 1 18.71 -8.60 -8.49
N LYS A 2 18.08 -9.69 -8.06
CA LYS A 2 17.18 -9.68 -6.91
C LYS A 2 17.82 -8.87 -5.80
N LEU A 3 17.04 -8.38 -4.84
CA LEU A 3 17.48 -7.78 -3.59
C LEU A 3 18.95 -8.09 -3.36
N ASP A 4 19.81 -7.11 -3.21
CA ASP A 4 21.27 -7.36 -3.20
C ASP A 4 21.52 -8.64 -2.43
N LYS A 5 22.09 -9.66 -3.08
CA LYS A 5 22.27 -10.99 -2.49
C LYS A 5 22.93 -10.90 -1.11
N LYS A 6 23.80 -9.89 -0.91
CA LYS A 6 24.45 -9.62 0.38
C LYS A 6 23.44 -9.12 1.41
N LEU A 7 22.55 -8.18 1.03
CA LEU A 7 21.55 -7.63 1.93
C LEU A 7 20.52 -8.69 2.33
N ARG A 8 20.12 -9.54 1.39
CA ARG A 8 19.24 -10.68 1.66
C ARG A 8 19.88 -11.70 2.58
N ALA A 9 21.12 -12.11 2.30
CA ALA A 9 21.85 -13.04 3.15
C ALA A 9 22.10 -12.49 4.57
N GLN A 10 22.29 -11.18 4.67
CA GLN A 10 22.38 -10.51 5.97
C GLN A 10 21.04 -10.57 6.70
N LEU A 11 19.93 -10.22 6.05
CA LEU A 11 18.58 -10.31 6.63
C LEU A 11 18.27 -11.72 7.15
N GLU A 12 18.47 -12.75 6.31
CA GLU A 12 18.21 -14.14 6.68
C GLU A 12 19.06 -14.58 7.88
N ARG A 13 20.34 -14.21 7.94
CA ARG A 13 21.22 -14.47 9.07
C ARG A 13 20.75 -13.72 10.32
N ASP A 14 20.46 -12.43 10.20
CA ASP A 14 20.06 -11.60 11.33
C ASP A 14 18.73 -12.10 11.94
N LEU A 15 17.76 -12.49 11.11
CA LEU A 15 16.53 -13.12 11.58
C LEU A 15 16.80 -14.45 12.29
N SER A 16 17.69 -15.30 11.75
CA SER A 16 17.99 -16.61 12.34
C SER A 16 18.73 -16.52 13.68
N LEU A 17 19.50 -15.45 13.89
CA LEU A 17 20.26 -15.21 15.13
C LEU A 17 19.53 -14.31 16.14
N GLY A 18 18.37 -13.78 15.79
CA GLY A 18 17.67 -12.78 16.59
C GLY A 18 18.41 -11.42 16.66
N ALA A 19 19.41 -11.18 15.79
CA ALA A 19 20.21 -9.98 15.80
C ALA A 19 19.40 -8.67 15.57
N PRO A 20 18.36 -8.64 14.70
CA PRO A 20 17.53 -7.45 14.55
C PRO A 20 16.77 -7.06 15.82
N PHE A 21 16.67 -7.97 16.79
CA PHE A 21 15.89 -7.77 18.01
C PHE A 21 16.72 -7.47 19.25
N ILE A 22 18.02 -7.20 19.10
CA ILE A 22 18.92 -6.90 20.23
C ILE A 22 18.59 -5.53 20.79
N LYS A 23 18.07 -5.49 22.04
CA LYS A 23 17.81 -4.25 22.79
C LYS A 23 19.11 -3.60 23.27
N GLY A 24 19.17 -2.26 23.22
CA GLY A 24 20.20 -1.47 23.90
C GLY A 24 21.55 -1.45 23.21
N SER A 25 21.65 -1.83 21.94
CA SER A 25 22.91 -1.65 21.20
C SER A 25 23.15 -0.17 20.89
N ASN A 26 24.23 0.40 21.40
CA ASN A 26 24.70 1.76 21.02
C ASN A 26 25.40 1.78 19.65
N ARG A 27 25.52 0.66 18.97
CA ARG A 27 26.10 0.57 17.63
C ARG A 27 25.00 0.67 16.58
N PRO A 28 25.26 1.38 15.48
CA PRO A 28 24.33 1.40 14.36
C PRO A 28 24.25 -0.02 13.76
N VAL A 29 23.12 -0.68 13.97
CA VAL A 29 22.84 -2.01 13.43
C VAL A 29 21.57 -1.97 12.60
N LYS A 30 21.50 -2.81 11.55
CA LYS A 30 20.27 -3.01 10.83
C LYS A 30 19.27 -3.72 11.74
N ASN A 31 18.02 -3.28 11.66
CA ASN A 31 16.93 -3.86 12.44
C ASN A 31 15.62 -3.82 11.63
N CYS A 32 14.57 -4.42 12.17
CA CYS A 32 13.22 -4.28 11.64
C CYS A 32 12.52 -3.08 12.29
N TRP A 33 11.78 -2.34 11.46
CA TRP A 33 11.07 -1.12 11.82
C TRP A 33 9.69 -1.13 11.24
N HIS A 34 8.70 -0.74 12.02
CA HIS A 34 7.35 -0.50 11.55
C HIS A 34 7.10 0.99 11.39
N PHE A 35 6.74 1.42 10.18
CA PHE A 35 6.43 2.80 9.83
C PHE A 35 4.97 2.93 9.42
N SER A 36 4.32 4.00 9.86
CA SER A 36 2.98 4.35 9.39
C SER A 36 2.84 5.86 9.23
N SER A 37 2.10 6.29 8.22
CA SER A 37 1.67 7.68 8.07
C SER A 37 0.30 7.90 8.70
N ASP A 38 0.04 9.12 9.19
CA ASP A 38 -1.24 9.45 9.82
C ASP A 38 -2.35 9.60 8.78
N GLY A 39 -3.30 8.66 8.78
CA GLY A 39 -4.45 8.67 7.89
C GLY A 39 -5.47 9.78 8.14
N ASN A 40 -5.41 10.46 9.27
CA ASN A 40 -6.29 11.60 9.57
C ASN A 40 -5.78 12.90 8.96
N TYR A 41 -4.53 12.95 8.54
CA TYR A 41 -3.86 14.17 8.07
C TYR A 41 -4.09 14.47 6.60
N ALA A 42 -4.29 13.48 5.77
CA ALA A 42 -4.49 13.63 4.34
C ALA A 42 -5.92 13.25 3.93
N PHE A 43 -6.52 14.05 3.06
CA PHE A 43 -7.79 13.65 2.44
C PHE A 43 -7.61 12.42 1.56
N SER A 44 -6.53 12.37 0.80
CA SER A 44 -6.15 11.23 -0.02
C SER A 44 -4.71 11.35 -0.49
N ILE A 45 -3.97 10.25 -0.41
CA ILE A 45 -2.63 10.13 -0.97
C ILE A 45 -2.72 9.59 -2.40
N PHE A 46 -3.64 8.65 -2.64
CA PHE A 46 -3.85 8.03 -3.94
C PHE A 46 -5.29 8.24 -4.39
N GLU A 47 -5.48 8.88 -5.55
CA GLU A 47 -6.80 9.21 -6.09
C GLU A 47 -7.23 8.31 -7.24
N SER A 48 -6.31 7.56 -7.83
CA SER A 48 -6.54 6.69 -8.97
C SER A 48 -5.64 5.47 -8.98
N THR A 49 -6.00 4.45 -9.75
CA THR A 49 -5.17 3.28 -10.01
C THR A 49 -3.77 3.66 -10.51
N ALA A 50 -3.66 4.72 -11.34
CA ALA A 50 -2.38 5.19 -11.84
C ALA A 50 -1.49 5.77 -10.73
N ASP A 51 -2.06 6.38 -9.68
CA ASP A 51 -1.31 6.90 -8.54
C ASP A 51 -0.70 5.76 -7.73
N PHE A 52 -1.47 4.68 -7.51
CA PHE A 52 -0.99 3.47 -6.86
C PHE A 52 0.13 2.80 -7.68
N LYS A 53 -0.05 2.65 -9.01
CA LYS A 53 1.00 2.08 -9.87
C LYS A 53 2.30 2.89 -9.80
N ALA A 54 2.19 4.21 -9.87
CA ALA A 54 3.35 5.10 -9.73
C ALA A 54 3.97 5.01 -8.32
N ALA A 55 3.17 4.80 -7.27
CA ALA A 55 3.67 4.56 -5.92
C ALA A 55 4.42 3.22 -5.81
N MET A 56 3.93 2.15 -6.43
CA MET A 56 4.63 0.86 -6.49
C MET A 56 6.00 0.99 -7.16
N ASN A 57 6.09 1.75 -8.26
CA ASN A 57 7.37 2.06 -8.91
C ASN A 57 8.32 2.82 -7.99
N ARG A 58 7.81 3.75 -7.17
CA ARG A 58 8.62 4.47 -6.17
C ARG A 58 9.11 3.55 -5.06
N LEU A 59 8.29 2.62 -4.55
CA LEU A 59 8.74 1.61 -3.59
C LEU A 59 9.93 0.82 -4.13
N ALA A 60 9.81 0.32 -5.36
CA ALA A 60 10.85 -0.43 -6.04
C ALA A 60 12.16 0.38 -6.18
N LEU A 61 12.07 1.62 -6.65
CA LEU A 61 13.24 2.49 -6.85
C LEU A 61 13.90 2.90 -5.53
N LEU A 62 13.11 3.21 -4.51
CA LEU A 62 13.61 3.66 -3.22
C LEU A 62 14.23 2.52 -2.40
N SER A 63 13.71 1.29 -2.51
CA SER A 63 14.31 0.12 -1.86
C SER A 63 15.75 -0.11 -2.36
N LEU A 64 15.98 0.05 -3.66
CA LEU A 64 17.32 -0.02 -4.25
C LEU A 64 18.20 1.16 -3.83
N ARG A 65 17.61 2.37 -3.73
CA ARG A 65 18.38 3.58 -3.39
C ARG A 65 18.91 3.55 -1.97
N TYR A 66 18.07 3.16 -1.01
CA TYR A 66 18.41 3.17 0.42
C TYR A 66 18.88 1.82 0.93
N GLN A 67 18.95 0.80 0.08
CA GLN A 67 19.29 -0.57 0.49
C GLN A 67 18.44 -1.06 1.67
N VAL A 68 17.15 -0.73 1.61
CA VAL A 68 16.14 -1.14 2.58
C VAL A 68 15.38 -2.35 2.03
N VAL A 69 15.16 -3.35 2.86
CA VAL A 69 14.29 -4.47 2.53
C VAL A 69 12.89 -4.18 3.01
N ILE A 70 11.92 -4.26 2.11
CA ILE A 70 10.51 -4.15 2.45
C ILE A 70 10.01 -5.57 2.76
N LEU A 71 9.63 -5.83 4.01
CA LEU A 71 9.08 -7.12 4.45
C LEU A 71 7.57 -7.17 4.27
N ALA A 72 6.91 -6.07 4.55
CA ALA A 72 5.49 -5.88 4.26
C ALA A 72 5.20 -4.41 3.94
N PHE A 73 4.14 -4.18 3.18
CA PHE A 73 3.59 -2.86 2.97
C PHE A 73 2.09 -2.92 2.71
N CYS A 74 1.41 -1.82 3.01
CA CYS A 74 0.03 -1.58 2.60
C CYS A 74 -0.13 -0.09 2.24
N LEU A 75 -0.56 0.18 1.02
CA LEU A 75 -0.89 1.53 0.54
C LEU A 75 -2.40 1.69 0.60
N MET A 76 -2.89 2.43 1.58
CA MET A 76 -4.30 2.80 1.69
C MET A 76 -4.54 4.15 1.01
N ASP A 77 -5.77 4.46 0.65
CA ASP A 77 -6.10 5.70 -0.07
C ASP A 77 -5.55 6.97 0.62
N ASN A 78 -5.48 7.00 1.94
CA ASN A 78 -5.10 8.17 2.73
C ASN A 78 -3.92 7.97 3.70
N HIS A 79 -3.34 6.77 3.76
CA HIS A 79 -2.18 6.47 4.60
C HIS A 79 -1.40 5.26 4.06
N VAL A 80 -0.20 5.08 4.57
CA VAL A 80 0.69 3.98 4.18
C VAL A 80 1.29 3.30 5.39
N HIS A 81 1.55 2.01 5.26
CA HIS A 81 2.22 1.19 6.25
C HIS A 81 3.39 0.45 5.63
N PHE A 82 4.50 0.36 6.37
CA PHE A 82 5.71 -0.35 5.94
C PHE A 82 6.33 -1.12 7.10
N VAL A 83 6.65 -2.37 6.91
CA VAL A 83 7.60 -3.12 7.73
C VAL A 83 8.90 -3.22 6.95
N LEU A 84 9.94 -2.54 7.46
CA LEU A 84 11.22 -2.36 6.78
C LEU A 84 12.35 -3.01 7.58
N TYR A 85 13.34 -3.58 6.88
CA TYR A 85 14.61 -4.00 7.46
C TYR A 85 15.73 -3.14 6.87
N GLY A 86 16.53 -2.52 7.73
CA GLY A 86 17.64 -1.66 7.34
C GLY A 86 18.20 -0.86 8.51
N MET A 87 19.10 0.06 8.20
CA MET A 87 19.53 1.10 9.17
C MET A 87 18.34 2.03 9.43
N LYS A 88 18.20 2.50 10.67
CA LYS A 88 17.10 3.39 11.06
C LYS A 88 17.00 4.60 10.13
N GLU A 89 18.12 5.28 9.94
CA GLU A 89 18.21 6.49 9.15
C GLU A 89 17.82 6.26 7.68
N ASP A 90 18.17 5.10 7.13
CA ASP A 90 17.84 4.74 5.75
C ASP A 90 16.34 4.42 5.61
N CYS A 91 15.75 3.73 6.59
CA CYS A 91 14.31 3.47 6.63
C CYS A 91 13.50 4.76 6.81
N GLU A 92 13.95 5.69 7.65
CA GLU A 92 13.34 7.02 7.81
C GLU A 92 13.41 7.84 6.51
N ARG A 93 14.58 7.86 5.86
CA ARG A 93 14.77 8.55 4.57
C ARG A 93 13.90 7.92 3.48
N PHE A 94 13.87 6.58 3.41
CA PHE A 94 12.99 5.84 2.49
C PHE A 94 11.54 6.30 2.63
N THR A 95 11.01 6.29 3.86
CA THR A 95 9.61 6.62 4.12
C THR A 95 9.30 8.09 3.81
N LYS A 96 10.15 9.02 4.25
CA LYS A 96 10.00 10.45 3.97
C LYS A 96 10.08 10.75 2.47
N GLU A 97 11.06 10.19 1.78
CA GLU A 97 11.20 10.42 0.34
C GLU A 97 10.05 9.80 -0.45
N PHE A 98 9.55 8.63 -0.03
CA PHE A 98 8.35 8.04 -0.64
C PHE A 98 7.16 8.99 -0.58
N LEU A 99 6.86 9.56 0.59
CA LEU A 99 5.77 10.51 0.76
C LEU A 99 6.00 11.81 0.00
N ASN A 100 7.21 12.37 0.02
CA ASN A 100 7.56 13.59 -0.70
C ASN A 100 7.42 13.41 -2.23
N LEU A 101 7.96 12.33 -2.79
CA LEU A 101 7.83 12.04 -4.22
C LEU A 101 6.38 11.80 -4.62
N THR A 102 5.58 11.20 -3.73
CA THR A 102 4.15 11.02 -3.95
C THR A 102 3.42 12.36 -3.93
N ALA A 103 3.76 13.25 -3.00
CA ALA A 103 3.21 14.60 -2.95
C ALA A 103 3.54 15.41 -4.22
N HIS A 104 4.79 15.36 -4.67
CA HIS A 104 5.20 16.02 -5.92
C HIS A 104 4.49 15.45 -7.17
N TYR A 105 4.31 14.14 -7.23
CA TYR A 105 3.55 13.50 -8.29
C TYR A 105 2.09 13.97 -8.29
N ASN A 106 1.45 13.96 -7.12
CA ASN A 106 0.07 14.39 -6.97
C ASN A 106 -0.10 15.87 -7.33
N SER A 107 0.85 16.73 -6.93
CA SER A 107 0.83 18.15 -7.27
C SER A 107 0.90 18.38 -8.78
N ARG A 108 1.75 17.64 -9.48
CA ARG A 108 1.85 17.76 -10.95
C ARG A 108 0.61 17.22 -11.66
N LYS A 109 0.05 16.11 -11.18
CA LYS A 109 -1.07 15.42 -11.84
C LYS A 109 -2.43 16.05 -11.53
N HIS A 110 -2.64 16.44 -10.29
CA HIS A 110 -3.94 16.88 -9.77
C HIS A 110 -4.00 18.38 -9.49
N GLY A 111 -2.91 19.10 -9.72
CA GLY A 111 -2.88 20.59 -9.71
C GLY A 111 -2.87 21.25 -8.34
N SER A 112 -2.79 20.53 -7.23
CA SER A 112 -2.41 21.03 -5.91
C SER A 112 -2.16 19.86 -4.95
N GLY A 113 -0.98 19.86 -4.36
CA GLY A 113 -0.64 18.92 -3.29
C GLY A 113 -1.17 19.41 -1.94
N GLU A 114 -2.49 19.57 -1.80
CA GLU A 114 -3.04 19.90 -0.50
C GLU A 114 -2.72 18.80 0.51
N GLY A 115 -1.77 19.06 1.40
CA GLY A 115 -1.54 18.29 2.59
C GLY A 115 -0.67 17.04 2.51
N THR A 116 -0.25 16.57 1.32
CA THR A 116 0.48 15.28 1.24
C THR A 116 1.99 15.38 1.56
N GLY A 117 2.60 16.56 1.47
CA GLY A 117 4.05 16.74 1.69
C GLY A 117 4.50 16.72 3.17
N ASN A 118 3.59 16.94 4.11
CA ASN A 118 3.89 17.06 5.55
C ASN A 118 3.10 16.06 6.40
N ILE A 119 2.76 14.90 5.85
CA ILE A 119 2.04 13.88 6.61
C ILE A 119 2.96 13.37 7.73
N PRO A 120 2.51 13.42 9.00
CA PRO A 120 3.26 12.86 10.11
C PRO A 120 3.52 11.37 9.91
N VAL A 121 4.74 10.96 10.19
CA VAL A 121 5.16 9.56 10.14
C VAL A 121 5.53 9.12 11.54
N SER A 122 4.88 8.07 12.02
CA SER A 122 5.28 7.36 13.21
C SER A 122 6.15 6.17 12.87
N HIS A 123 7.05 5.79 13.77
CA HIS A 123 7.82 4.57 13.63
C HIS A 123 8.00 3.88 14.98
N GLN A 124 8.11 2.57 14.93
CA GLN A 124 8.39 1.73 16.09
C GLN A 124 9.50 0.74 15.78
N THR A 125 10.39 0.53 16.74
CA THR A 125 11.39 -0.53 16.66
C THR A 125 10.72 -1.87 16.91
N ILE A 126 11.03 -2.84 16.09
CA ILE A 126 10.55 -4.22 16.26
C ILE A 126 11.60 -4.97 17.06
N ASP A 127 11.25 -5.36 18.29
CA ASP A 127 12.17 -5.88 19.30
C ASP A 127 12.22 -7.42 19.36
N ASP A 128 11.27 -8.10 18.75
CA ASP A 128 11.20 -9.56 18.74
C ASP A 128 10.44 -10.12 17.52
N GLU A 129 10.53 -11.45 17.33
CA GLU A 129 9.94 -12.15 16.20
C GLU A 129 8.39 -12.11 16.24
N GLU A 130 7.81 -12.21 17.43
CA GLU A 130 6.35 -12.16 17.60
C GLU A 130 5.83 -10.79 17.21
N TYR A 131 6.51 -9.73 17.62
CA TYR A 131 6.15 -8.37 17.21
C TYR A 131 6.34 -8.16 15.70
N LEU A 132 7.40 -8.73 15.10
CA LEU A 132 7.58 -8.66 13.64
C LEU A 132 6.42 -9.32 12.90
N MET A 133 6.02 -10.53 13.30
CA MET A 133 4.86 -11.20 12.72
C MET A 133 3.57 -10.39 12.89
N ASN A 134 3.36 -9.84 14.08
CA ASN A 134 2.18 -9.00 14.36
C ASN A 134 2.17 -7.70 13.56
N ALA A 135 3.32 -7.03 13.36
CA ALA A 135 3.43 -5.84 12.55
C ALA A 135 3.12 -6.11 11.06
N ILE A 136 3.66 -7.22 10.51
CA ILE A 136 3.33 -7.68 9.16
C ILE A 136 1.82 -7.94 9.03
N CYS A 137 1.24 -8.70 9.97
CA CYS A 137 -0.19 -8.98 9.96
C CYS A 137 -1.05 -7.72 10.10
N TYR A 138 -0.61 -6.76 10.92
CA TYR A 138 -1.29 -5.47 11.08
C TYR A 138 -1.34 -4.70 9.78
N ASP A 139 -0.21 -4.56 9.07
CA ASP A 139 -0.18 -3.88 7.77
C ASP A 139 -1.14 -4.55 6.76
N LEU A 140 -1.13 -5.87 6.69
CA LEU A 140 -1.96 -6.61 5.73
C LEU A 140 -3.45 -6.60 6.07
N ARG A 141 -3.82 -6.40 7.33
CA ARG A 141 -5.23 -6.30 7.76
C ARG A 141 -5.88 -4.94 7.48
N ASN A 142 -5.10 -3.93 7.16
CA ASN A 142 -5.63 -2.58 6.98
C ASN A 142 -6.84 -2.52 6.03
N PRO A 143 -6.85 -3.16 4.84
CA PRO A 143 -8.00 -3.10 3.94
C PRO A 143 -9.30 -3.62 4.56
N PRO A 144 -9.40 -4.86 5.08
CA PRO A 144 -10.64 -5.35 5.68
C PRO A 144 -11.01 -4.64 6.99
N VAL A 145 -10.04 -4.23 7.81
CA VAL A 145 -10.30 -3.47 9.06
C VAL A 145 -10.91 -2.10 8.76
N ASN A 146 -10.50 -1.45 7.67
CA ASN A 146 -11.10 -0.21 7.20
C ASN A 146 -12.38 -0.42 6.40
N GLY A 147 -12.95 -1.62 6.41
CA GLY A 147 -14.23 -1.95 5.78
C GLY A 147 -14.20 -2.04 4.27
N LEU A 148 -13.02 -2.19 3.66
CA LEU A 148 -12.92 -2.44 2.23
C LEU A 148 -13.38 -3.87 1.91
N LYS A 149 -13.92 -4.07 0.71
CA LYS A 149 -14.38 -5.38 0.20
C LYS A 149 -13.24 -6.39 -0.02
N TYR A 150 -12.00 -5.96 0.11
CA TYR A 150 -10.81 -6.78 -0.08
C TYR A 150 -10.45 -7.57 1.17
N THR A 151 -9.94 -8.75 0.95
CA THR A 151 -9.20 -9.49 1.97
C THR A 151 -7.72 -9.13 1.92
N TYR A 152 -6.93 -9.61 2.87
CA TYR A 152 -5.47 -9.42 2.83
C TYR A 152 -4.77 -10.18 1.69
N TYR A 153 -5.45 -11.14 1.03
CA TYR A 153 -4.91 -11.88 -0.11
C TYR A 153 -5.15 -11.23 -1.47
N ASP A 154 -6.13 -10.36 -1.57
CA ASP A 154 -6.56 -9.81 -2.86
C ASP A 154 -6.51 -8.29 -2.95
N TYR A 155 -6.07 -7.62 -1.87
CA TYR A 155 -5.84 -6.17 -1.93
C TYR A 155 -4.58 -5.87 -2.75
N PRO A 156 -4.73 -5.27 -3.95
CA PRO A 156 -3.64 -5.19 -4.92
C PRO A 156 -2.51 -4.26 -4.50
N TRP A 157 -2.75 -3.35 -3.57
CA TRP A 157 -1.79 -2.32 -3.15
C TRP A 157 -1.11 -2.67 -1.82
N SER A 158 -0.91 -3.96 -1.58
CA SER A 158 -0.18 -4.49 -0.43
C SER A 158 0.69 -5.69 -0.83
N SER A 159 1.56 -6.11 0.09
CA SER A 159 2.34 -7.34 -0.08
C SER A 159 1.56 -8.62 0.22
N GLY A 160 0.32 -8.52 0.73
CA GLY A 160 -0.50 -9.67 1.11
C GLY A 160 -0.68 -10.72 0.02
N PRO A 161 -1.01 -10.34 -1.24
CA PRO A 161 -1.17 -11.29 -2.33
C PRO A 161 0.06 -12.14 -2.66
N LEU A 162 1.27 -11.75 -2.21
CA LEU A 162 2.51 -12.48 -2.48
C LEU A 162 2.71 -13.69 -1.58
N HIS A 163 2.12 -13.68 -0.37
CA HIS A 163 2.46 -14.65 0.66
C HIS A 163 1.66 -15.94 0.52
N PHE A 164 2.35 -17.08 0.69
CA PHE A 164 1.77 -18.42 0.72
C PHE A 164 0.90 -18.80 -0.49
N ARG A 165 1.11 -18.19 -1.64
CA ARG A 165 0.46 -18.65 -2.85
C ARG A 165 1.09 -19.96 -3.32
N SER A 166 0.25 -20.98 -3.46
CA SER A 166 0.66 -22.24 -4.11
C SER A 166 0.90 -21.98 -5.60
N GLN A 167 1.92 -22.62 -6.15
CA GLN A 167 2.31 -22.52 -7.57
C GLN A 167 1.21 -22.90 -8.59
N GLY A 168 0.03 -23.28 -8.16
CA GLY A 168 -1.09 -23.66 -9.03
C GLY A 168 -2.24 -22.66 -9.13
N THR A 169 -2.20 -21.54 -8.39
CA THR A 169 -3.30 -20.58 -8.35
C THR A 169 -3.03 -19.29 -9.14
N TRP A 170 -2.60 -19.43 -10.38
CA TRP A 170 -2.37 -18.32 -11.31
C TRP A 170 -3.67 -17.69 -11.85
N THR A 171 -4.81 -18.05 -11.29
CA THR A 171 -6.13 -17.61 -11.77
C THR A 171 -6.57 -16.25 -11.24
N SER A 172 -5.80 -15.63 -10.37
CA SER A 172 -6.12 -14.28 -9.92
C SER A 172 -5.73 -13.28 -11.02
N PRO A 173 -6.64 -12.43 -11.47
CA PRO A 173 -6.32 -11.34 -12.39
C PRO A 173 -5.39 -10.31 -11.73
N VAL A 174 -5.04 -10.51 -10.49
CA VAL A 174 -4.22 -9.58 -9.73
C VAL A 174 -2.77 -10.02 -9.84
N TRP A 175 -2.06 -9.38 -10.72
CA TRP A 175 -0.62 -9.38 -10.96
C TRP A 175 0.23 -9.41 -9.69
N THR A 176 -0.28 -8.94 -8.55
CA THR A 176 0.43 -8.90 -7.27
C THR A 176 0.74 -10.26 -6.66
N GLY A 177 0.11 -11.33 -7.15
CA GLY A 177 0.41 -12.69 -6.71
C GLY A 177 1.39 -13.45 -7.59
N ILE A 178 1.91 -12.84 -8.66
CA ILE A 178 2.85 -13.50 -9.57
C ILE A 178 4.24 -13.47 -8.96
N ARG A 179 4.83 -14.64 -8.85
CA ARG A 179 6.17 -14.86 -8.28
C ARG A 179 7.18 -15.11 -9.39
N GLU A 180 8.45 -14.98 -9.03
CA GLU A 180 9.59 -15.12 -9.96
C GLU A 180 9.73 -16.50 -10.60
N ASP A 181 9.23 -17.54 -9.94
CA ASP A 181 9.23 -18.93 -10.41
C ASP A 181 8.06 -19.24 -11.37
N CYS A 182 7.32 -18.20 -11.76
CA CYS A 182 6.20 -18.33 -12.68
C CYS A 182 6.69 -18.76 -14.08
N PRO A 183 6.07 -19.77 -14.71
CA PRO A 183 6.42 -20.20 -16.05
C PRO A 183 6.31 -19.07 -17.08
N SER A 184 7.25 -19.02 -18.04
CA SER A 184 7.28 -17.97 -19.07
C SER A 184 5.97 -17.84 -19.86
N ALA A 185 5.29 -18.96 -20.12
CA ALA A 185 3.99 -18.95 -20.79
C ALA A 185 2.90 -18.22 -19.99
N VAL A 186 2.97 -18.26 -18.64
CA VAL A 186 2.04 -17.54 -17.76
C VAL A 186 2.38 -16.05 -17.76
N LEU A 187 3.67 -15.69 -17.72
CA LEU A 187 4.10 -14.30 -17.84
C LEU A 187 3.60 -13.68 -19.15
N GLU A 188 3.77 -14.39 -20.26
CA GLU A 188 3.32 -13.95 -21.58
C GLU A 188 1.78 -13.79 -21.63
N TYR A 189 1.03 -14.77 -21.10
CA TYR A 189 -0.43 -14.71 -21.03
C TYR A 189 -0.95 -13.47 -20.29
N PHE A 190 -0.27 -13.07 -19.22
CA PHE A 190 -0.63 -11.87 -18.45
C PHE A 190 0.06 -10.58 -18.95
N GLY A 191 0.79 -10.62 -20.04
CA GLY A 191 1.49 -9.47 -20.60
C GLY A 191 2.64 -8.96 -19.70
N ILE A 192 3.21 -9.85 -18.86
CA ILE A 192 4.28 -9.50 -17.93
C ILE A 192 5.62 -9.60 -18.67
N LYS A 193 6.44 -8.58 -18.52
CA LYS A 193 7.76 -8.49 -19.16
C LYS A 193 8.87 -8.42 -18.12
N HIS A 194 10.01 -9.04 -18.44
CA HIS A 194 11.25 -8.74 -17.70
C HIS A 194 11.78 -7.35 -18.11
N VAL A 195 12.41 -6.65 -17.18
CA VAL A 195 13.05 -5.35 -17.41
C VAL A 195 14.01 -5.40 -18.62
N ARG A 196 14.81 -6.49 -18.77
CA ARG A 196 15.71 -6.68 -19.92
C ARG A 196 15.01 -6.66 -21.28
N ASN A 197 13.71 -6.91 -21.31
CA ASN A 197 12.90 -6.97 -22.55
C ASN A 197 12.17 -5.63 -22.82
N ILE A 198 12.44 -4.60 -22.02
CA ILE A 198 11.82 -3.27 -22.14
C ILE A 198 12.86 -2.26 -22.58
N GLY A 199 12.54 -1.47 -23.60
CA GLY A 199 13.43 -0.42 -24.10
C GLY A 199 13.71 0.67 -23.06
N ALA A 200 14.93 1.21 -23.04
CA ALA A 200 15.32 2.22 -22.04
C ALA A 200 14.41 3.47 -22.01
N LYS A 201 13.90 3.90 -23.18
CA LYS A 201 12.96 5.03 -23.28
C LYS A 201 11.60 4.69 -22.69
N GLU A 202 11.08 3.49 -22.94
CA GLU A 202 9.83 2.98 -22.38
C GLU A 202 9.96 2.85 -20.85
N LEU A 203 11.03 2.23 -20.39
CA LEU A 203 11.30 2.06 -18.95
C LEU A 203 11.40 3.41 -18.21
N LYS A 204 12.08 4.39 -18.81
CA LYS A 204 12.13 5.75 -18.27
C LYS A 204 10.75 6.39 -18.16
N GLY A 205 9.88 6.17 -19.14
CA GLY A 205 8.48 6.64 -19.11
C GLY A 205 7.69 5.99 -17.97
N ILE A 206 7.81 4.67 -17.82
CA ILE A 206 7.14 3.90 -16.76
C ILE A 206 7.58 4.35 -15.36
N LEU A 207 8.88 4.54 -15.16
CA LEU A 207 9.45 4.84 -13.85
C LEU A 207 9.50 6.33 -13.51
N GLU A 208 9.26 7.21 -14.48
CA GLU A 208 9.55 8.66 -14.40
C GLU A 208 10.97 8.94 -13.85
N SER A 209 11.93 8.07 -14.16
CA SER A 209 13.28 8.07 -13.60
C SER A 209 14.29 7.50 -14.58
N ASP A 210 15.53 8.01 -14.55
CA ASP A 210 16.67 7.47 -15.28
C ASP A 210 17.37 6.30 -14.55
N ARG A 211 16.86 5.85 -13.40
CA ARG A 211 17.45 4.76 -12.65
C ARG A 211 17.24 3.43 -13.35
N LYS A 212 18.30 2.63 -13.38
CA LYS A 212 18.26 1.27 -13.88
C LYS A 212 17.68 0.34 -12.82
N LEU A 213 16.76 -0.51 -13.25
CA LEU A 213 16.28 -1.65 -12.46
C LEU A 213 17.10 -2.90 -12.78
N PRO A 214 17.13 -3.90 -11.90
CA PRO A 214 17.65 -5.23 -12.21
C PRO A 214 16.91 -5.85 -13.41
N GLU A 215 17.67 -6.48 -14.30
CA GLU A 215 17.19 -6.99 -15.59
C GLU A 215 16.14 -8.12 -15.46
N ASP A 216 16.17 -8.84 -14.35
CA ASP A 216 15.28 -9.95 -14.02
C ASP A 216 13.97 -9.52 -13.34
N TRP A 217 13.84 -8.24 -12.98
CA TRP A 217 12.60 -7.73 -12.40
C TRP A 217 11.46 -7.75 -13.41
N LEU A 218 10.25 -7.88 -12.86
CA LEU A 218 9.02 -8.03 -13.63
C LEU A 218 8.22 -6.73 -13.65
N ILE A 219 7.70 -6.39 -14.82
CA ILE A 219 6.84 -5.23 -15.05
C ILE A 219 5.55 -5.70 -15.73
N GLN A 220 4.42 -5.16 -15.29
CA GLN A 220 3.12 -5.32 -15.93
C GLN A 220 2.35 -4.00 -15.87
N ASP A 221 1.68 -3.63 -16.96
CA ASP A 221 0.80 -2.45 -17.02
C ASP A 221 1.44 -1.19 -16.42
N ASP A 222 2.66 -0.87 -16.82
CA ASP A 222 3.45 0.27 -16.35
C ASP A 222 3.84 0.24 -14.85
N MET A 223 3.90 -0.95 -14.26
CA MET A 223 4.21 -1.10 -12.85
C MET A 223 5.20 -2.23 -12.59
N VAL A 224 6.19 -1.96 -11.72
CA VAL A 224 7.10 -2.98 -11.19
C VAL A 224 6.32 -3.89 -10.25
N LEU A 225 6.36 -5.19 -10.51
CA LEU A 225 5.66 -6.16 -9.67
C LEU A 225 6.33 -6.30 -8.29
N PRO A 226 5.56 -6.36 -7.20
CA PRO A 226 6.10 -6.48 -5.84
C PRO A 226 7.01 -7.70 -5.65
N SER A 227 6.76 -8.81 -6.34
CA SER A 227 7.62 -10.00 -6.30
C SER A 227 9.07 -9.74 -6.69
N SER A 228 9.32 -8.65 -7.41
CA SER A 228 10.68 -8.28 -7.83
C SER A 228 11.52 -7.71 -6.68
N PHE A 229 10.91 -7.09 -5.67
CA PHE A 229 11.63 -6.41 -4.59
C PHE A 229 11.21 -6.83 -3.17
N ILE A 230 10.15 -7.63 -3.01
CA ILE A 230 9.71 -8.19 -1.72
C ILE A 230 10.22 -9.63 -1.58
N PRO A 231 11.00 -9.98 -0.54
CA PRO A 231 11.43 -11.34 -0.29
C PRO A 231 10.33 -12.16 0.38
N SER A 232 9.28 -12.52 -0.36
CA SER A 232 8.11 -13.21 0.18
C SER A 232 8.45 -14.53 0.86
N ASP A 233 9.44 -15.26 0.35
CA ASP A 233 9.90 -16.52 0.93
C ASP A 233 10.58 -16.35 2.31
N VAL A 234 11.24 -15.22 2.57
CA VAL A 234 11.79 -14.90 3.89
C VAL A 234 10.66 -14.66 4.88
N VAL A 235 9.63 -13.93 4.47
CA VAL A 235 8.43 -13.69 5.30
C VAL A 235 7.67 -15.00 5.55
N GLU A 236 7.53 -15.85 4.53
CA GLU A 236 6.88 -17.16 4.68
C GLU A 236 7.62 -18.08 5.67
N LYS A 237 8.95 -18.09 5.66
CA LYS A 237 9.77 -18.83 6.63
C LYS A 237 9.55 -18.35 8.06
N LEU A 238 9.37 -17.03 8.27
CA LEU A 238 9.09 -16.45 9.57
C LEU A 238 7.79 -17.01 10.18
N PHE A 239 6.73 -17.15 9.38
CA PHE A 239 5.45 -17.71 9.81
C PHE A 239 5.42 -19.25 9.86
N ARG A 240 6.46 -19.94 9.34
CA ARG A 240 6.61 -21.39 9.30
C ARG A 240 5.56 -22.15 8.49
N SER A 241 4.31 -21.68 8.42
CA SER A 241 3.24 -22.31 7.65
C SER A 241 2.14 -21.31 7.25
N TYR A 242 1.46 -21.62 6.14
CA TYR A 242 0.25 -20.93 5.71
C TYR A 242 -0.82 -20.88 6.83
N ARG A 243 -0.99 -21.98 7.57
CA ARG A 243 -2.00 -22.06 8.65
C ARG A 243 -1.71 -21.06 9.77
N ALA A 244 -0.44 -20.94 10.18
CA ALA A 244 -0.03 -19.98 11.21
C ALA A 244 -0.20 -18.55 10.71
N PHE A 245 0.23 -18.26 9.48
CA PHE A 245 0.05 -16.94 8.85
C PHE A 245 -1.43 -16.55 8.79
N ASN A 246 -2.26 -17.44 8.24
CA ASN A 246 -3.70 -17.20 8.08
C ASN A 246 -4.41 -16.96 9.42
N TYR A 247 -4.05 -17.76 10.43
CA TYR A 247 -4.57 -17.57 11.80
C TYR A 247 -4.21 -16.20 12.37
N LEU A 248 -2.93 -15.79 12.24
CA LEU A 248 -2.47 -14.52 12.78
C LEU A 248 -3.03 -13.31 12.01
N VAL A 249 -3.07 -13.38 10.68
CA VAL A 249 -3.67 -12.30 9.86
C VAL A 249 -5.18 -12.23 10.07
N GLY A 250 -5.87 -13.36 10.20
CA GLY A 250 -7.33 -13.39 10.42
C GLY A 250 -7.76 -12.98 11.83
N ARG A 251 -6.83 -12.94 12.80
CA ARG A 251 -7.13 -12.63 14.19
C ARG A 251 -7.28 -11.12 14.38
N ASN A 252 -8.49 -10.61 14.27
CA ASN A 252 -8.81 -9.21 14.51
C ASN A 252 -9.82 -9.08 15.66
N LYS A 253 -9.31 -8.77 16.85
CA LYS A 253 -10.14 -8.58 18.06
C LYS A 253 -11.12 -7.40 17.92
N GLU A 254 -10.74 -6.34 17.23
CA GLU A 254 -11.59 -5.16 17.02
C GLU A 254 -12.78 -5.50 16.13
N LYS A 255 -12.53 -6.22 15.02
CA LYS A 255 -13.60 -6.68 14.12
C LYS A 255 -14.58 -7.63 14.82
N GLU A 256 -14.07 -8.58 15.62
CA GLU A 256 -14.91 -9.49 16.41
C GLU A 256 -15.79 -8.72 17.41
N MET A 257 -15.26 -7.64 18.01
CA MET A 257 -16.02 -6.77 18.90
C MET A 257 -17.09 -5.98 18.14
N ASP A 258 -16.77 -5.42 16.99
CA ASP A 258 -17.70 -4.65 16.18
C ASP A 258 -18.83 -5.54 15.63
N GLU A 259 -18.53 -6.75 15.20
CA GLU A 259 -19.52 -7.77 14.80
C GLU A 259 -20.43 -8.15 15.99
N ALA A 260 -19.85 -8.39 17.16
CA ALA A 260 -20.61 -8.72 18.38
C ALA A 260 -21.50 -7.58 18.85
N MET A 261 -21.13 -6.32 18.59
CA MET A 261 -21.94 -5.14 18.91
C MET A 261 -22.94 -4.76 17.79
N GLY A 262 -22.99 -5.51 16.68
CA GLY A 262 -23.87 -5.20 15.55
C GLY A 262 -23.50 -3.91 14.81
N LEU A 263 -22.28 -3.40 14.99
CA LEU A 263 -21.78 -2.17 14.38
C LEU A 263 -21.29 -2.37 12.94
N TRP A 264 -21.12 -3.61 12.52
CA TRP A 264 -20.69 -3.97 11.18
C TRP A 264 -21.88 -4.03 10.22
N THR A 265 -22.08 -3.00 9.43
CA THR A 265 -23.27 -2.89 8.57
C THR A 265 -23.00 -2.98 7.08
N SER A 266 -21.77 -2.75 6.58
CA SER A 266 -21.46 -2.87 5.15
C SER A 266 -19.96 -2.85 4.87
N LEU A 267 -19.54 -3.50 3.79
CA LEU A 267 -18.21 -3.33 3.21
C LEU A 267 -18.16 -1.98 2.49
N ASN A 268 -17.21 -1.14 2.87
CA ASN A 268 -17.00 0.13 2.18
C ASN A 268 -16.36 -0.11 0.81
N LEU A 269 -16.79 0.68 -0.17
CA LEU A 269 -16.08 0.79 -1.44
C LEU A 269 -14.74 1.47 -1.22
N GLN A 270 -13.74 1.11 -2.04
CA GLN A 270 -12.47 1.82 -2.05
C GLN A 270 -12.67 3.29 -2.47
N ASP A 271 -11.84 4.21 -1.97
CA ASP A 271 -11.97 5.63 -2.29
C ASP A 271 -11.86 5.90 -3.80
N THR A 272 -11.07 5.12 -4.53
CA THR A 272 -10.99 5.20 -6.01
C THR A 272 -12.32 4.87 -6.69
N GLU A 273 -13.02 3.84 -6.23
CA GLU A 273 -14.34 3.47 -6.75
C GLU A 273 -15.38 4.51 -6.36
N MET A 274 -15.35 4.96 -5.09
CA MET A 274 -16.26 5.98 -4.60
C MET A 274 -16.09 7.32 -5.34
N ARG A 275 -14.86 7.65 -5.80
CA ARG A 275 -14.63 8.83 -6.66
C ARG A 275 -15.28 8.69 -8.03
N GLN A 276 -15.25 7.52 -8.64
CA GLN A 276 -15.96 7.29 -9.91
C GLN A 276 -17.46 7.54 -9.74
N HIS A 277 -18.03 7.07 -8.63
CA HIS A 277 -19.43 7.34 -8.31
C HIS A 277 -19.70 8.82 -8.02
N ARG A 278 -18.79 9.49 -7.30
CA ARG A 278 -18.86 10.96 -7.10
C ARG A 278 -18.86 11.70 -8.42
N ASP A 279 -17.94 11.36 -9.32
CA ASP A 279 -17.80 12.06 -10.61
C ASP A 279 -19.04 11.85 -11.48
N ALA A 280 -19.62 10.64 -11.47
CA ALA A 280 -20.89 10.38 -12.12
C ALA A 280 -22.05 11.21 -11.52
N GLU A 281 -22.10 11.34 -10.20
CA GLU A 281 -23.11 12.12 -9.49
C GLU A 281 -22.95 13.63 -9.78
N MET A 282 -21.72 14.14 -9.78
CA MET A 282 -21.43 15.54 -10.10
C MET A 282 -21.81 15.88 -11.53
N ARG A 283 -21.54 14.99 -12.50
CA ARG A 283 -21.98 15.16 -13.88
C ARG A 283 -23.51 15.22 -13.99
N SER A 284 -24.18 14.34 -13.28
CA SER A 284 -25.63 14.25 -13.28
C SER A 284 -26.31 15.49 -12.66
N LEU A 285 -25.78 15.99 -11.54
CA LEU A 285 -26.39 17.10 -10.79
C LEU A 285 -25.97 18.48 -11.30
N TYR A 286 -24.70 18.62 -11.74
CA TYR A 286 -24.08 19.93 -11.99
C TYR A 286 -23.33 20.01 -13.31
N GLY A 287 -23.28 18.96 -14.13
CA GLY A 287 -22.62 18.96 -15.43
C GLY A 287 -21.09 19.16 -15.38
N THR A 288 -20.46 18.84 -14.23
CA THR A 288 -19.02 19.05 -14.03
C THR A 288 -18.33 17.77 -13.55
N ASP A 289 -17.05 17.60 -13.93
CA ASP A 289 -16.17 16.54 -13.46
C ASP A 289 -15.21 17.01 -12.35
N SER A 290 -15.22 18.32 -12.05
CA SER A 290 -14.30 18.91 -11.09
C SER A 290 -14.98 19.19 -9.76
N ILE A 291 -14.62 18.45 -8.71
CA ILE A 291 -15.10 18.70 -7.35
C ILE A 291 -14.73 20.12 -6.87
N ARG A 292 -13.67 20.73 -7.40
CA ARG A 292 -13.21 22.06 -7.02
C ARG A 292 -14.10 23.18 -7.55
N SER A 293 -14.82 22.94 -8.66
CA SER A 293 -15.76 23.92 -9.20
C SER A 293 -17.06 24.00 -8.40
N LEU A 294 -17.32 23.03 -7.52
CA LEU A 294 -18.51 23.00 -6.69
C LEU A 294 -18.35 23.83 -5.41
N SER A 295 -19.37 24.58 -5.07
CA SER A 295 -19.51 25.28 -3.79
C SER A 295 -19.66 24.28 -2.62
N LEU A 296 -19.41 24.72 -1.39
CA LEU A 296 -19.58 23.86 -0.20
C LEU A 296 -20.98 23.22 -0.10
N PRO A 297 -22.10 23.96 -0.29
CA PRO A 297 -23.44 23.35 -0.29
C PRO A 297 -23.61 22.24 -1.33
N GLN A 298 -23.10 22.46 -2.56
CA GLN A 298 -23.15 21.47 -3.64
C GLN A 298 -22.35 20.20 -3.31
N ARG A 299 -21.15 20.36 -2.73
CA ARG A 299 -20.34 19.20 -2.25
C ARG A 299 -21.06 18.42 -1.16
N ILE A 300 -21.75 19.12 -0.25
CA ILE A 300 -22.57 18.50 0.81
C ILE A 300 -23.71 17.69 0.18
N GLU A 301 -24.37 18.22 -0.86
CA GLU A 301 -25.44 17.53 -1.56
C GLU A 301 -24.96 16.26 -2.25
N VAL A 302 -23.82 16.33 -2.97
CA VAL A 302 -23.15 15.14 -3.52
C VAL A 302 -22.85 14.14 -2.42
N GLY A 303 -22.29 14.59 -1.28
CA GLY A 303 -21.99 13.74 -0.13
C GLY A 303 -23.22 13.04 0.45
N LYS A 304 -24.34 13.75 0.57
CA LYS A 304 -25.63 13.18 1.00
C LYS A 304 -26.14 12.11 0.05
N SER A 305 -26.03 12.35 -1.25
CA SER A 305 -26.45 11.39 -2.27
C SER A 305 -25.59 10.12 -2.22
N LEU A 306 -24.27 10.26 -2.17
CA LEU A 306 -23.34 9.13 -2.05
C LEU A 306 -23.60 8.31 -0.78
N ARG A 307 -23.78 8.98 0.37
CA ARG A 307 -24.06 8.27 1.62
C ARG A 307 -25.36 7.47 1.55
N ARG A 308 -26.41 8.03 0.95
CA ARG A 308 -27.71 7.36 0.80
C ARG A 308 -27.63 6.16 -0.13
N LYS A 309 -26.87 6.28 -1.24
CA LYS A 309 -26.75 5.22 -2.25
C LYS A 309 -25.83 4.08 -1.80
N TYR A 310 -24.74 4.38 -1.10
CA TYR A 310 -23.66 3.42 -0.82
C TYR A 310 -23.45 3.14 0.66
N MET A 311 -24.24 3.74 1.55
CA MET A 311 -24.18 3.54 3.01
C MET A 311 -22.75 3.74 3.59
N THR A 312 -21.96 4.57 2.94
CA THR A 312 -20.55 4.80 3.28
C THR A 312 -20.36 5.64 4.55
N SER A 313 -19.17 5.55 5.17
CA SER A 313 -18.87 6.29 6.41
C SER A 313 -18.74 7.80 6.17
N ARG A 314 -19.03 8.60 7.20
CA ARG A 314 -18.83 10.07 7.15
C ARG A 314 -17.37 10.44 6.89
N LYS A 315 -16.41 9.66 7.43
CA LYS A 315 -14.98 9.84 7.16
C LYS A 315 -14.65 9.66 5.68
N GLN A 316 -15.21 8.65 5.03
CA GLN A 316 -15.03 8.45 3.59
C GLN A 316 -15.69 9.57 2.79
N ILE A 317 -16.91 9.97 3.13
CA ILE A 317 -17.56 11.13 2.47
C ILE A 317 -16.69 12.38 2.57
N ALA A 318 -16.19 12.71 3.75
CA ALA A 318 -15.32 13.87 3.96
C ALA A 318 -14.14 13.88 2.96
N ARG A 319 -13.46 12.75 2.81
CA ARG A 319 -12.36 12.59 1.85
C ARG A 319 -12.80 12.72 0.39
N ILE A 320 -13.91 12.08 0.05
CA ILE A 320 -14.39 12.00 -1.34
C ILE A 320 -14.89 13.36 -1.85
N VAL A 321 -15.64 14.09 -1.03
CA VAL A 321 -16.18 15.42 -1.42
C VAL A 321 -15.29 16.58 -0.97
N ARG A 322 -14.15 16.30 -0.36
CA ARG A 322 -13.15 17.28 0.10
C ARG A 322 -13.75 18.35 1.02
N ILE A 323 -14.41 17.90 2.07
CA ILE A 323 -15.00 18.73 3.13
C ILE A 323 -14.43 18.27 4.47
N PRO A 324 -14.09 19.18 5.41
CA PRO A 324 -13.68 18.79 6.76
C PRO A 324 -14.71 17.87 7.42
N LEU A 325 -14.23 16.88 8.18
CA LEU A 325 -15.10 15.88 8.81
C LEU A 325 -16.16 16.52 9.70
N GLU A 326 -15.80 17.55 10.46
CA GLU A 326 -16.71 18.29 11.33
C GLU A 326 -17.91 18.88 10.57
N GLU A 327 -17.68 19.40 9.36
CA GLU A 327 -18.76 19.94 8.52
C GLU A 327 -19.64 18.82 7.95
N VAL A 328 -19.04 17.65 7.63
CA VAL A 328 -19.80 16.47 7.19
C VAL A 328 -20.65 15.95 8.33
N GLU A 329 -20.13 15.87 9.55
CA GLU A 329 -20.88 15.43 10.74
C GLU A 329 -22.07 16.33 11.07
N LYS A 330 -21.92 17.66 10.88
CA LYS A 330 -23.02 18.61 11.05
C LYS A 330 -24.07 18.52 9.96
N ALA A 331 -23.66 18.34 8.70
CA ALA A 331 -24.53 18.46 7.54
C ALA A 331 -25.13 17.14 7.06
N ILE A 332 -24.47 16.00 7.33
CA ILE A 332 -24.82 14.67 6.81
C ILE A 332 -25.10 13.72 7.98
N ARG A 333 -26.34 13.52 8.24
CA ARG A 333 -26.83 12.56 9.26
C ARG A 333 -26.78 11.12 8.75
#